data_551484a8c592fd364b4eed13f140b0ec
#
_entry.id   551484a8c592fd364b4eed13f140b0ec
#
_cell.length_a   1.000
_cell.length_b   1.000
_cell.length_c   1.000
_cell.angle_alpha   90.00
_cell.angle_beta   90.00
_cell.angle_gamma   90.00
#
_symmetry.space_group_name_H-M   'P 1'
#
loop_
_entity.id
_entity.type
_entity.pdbx_description
1 polymer ?
#
loop_
_entity_poly.entity_id
_entity_poly.type
_entity_poly.pdbx_seq_one_letter_code
_entity_poly.pdbx_strand_id
1 'polypeptide(L)'
;VSFRDRTKKKTAENYFMTLNVFPDMLAVPDKYYLGSVNLDFIGMGNMIAYDSVAMVRDGFYDLTLEESSYATNQWSVSEEVTAFYAMANLEMEVAGREVTGNVGVRYLQTDQSSTAFARSGGDLVQQTVSHDYNNVLPSLNLRMALDEQQTIRFGIAKTMSRPRMDEMNASFSIGVSQVPDVYGNYIGAGGGNTTLEPKEALGIDLTYENYFADDGYFAIALYRKELKEWIFDGAAEIDVSNFLAATGQTTPDGSTTATVNGKVNGGDGTLTGYEVSLAMPLSLLHESLDGWGIFASHTGVSSDIKAPGGADFELPGLSKSIQQATVYYENGGFEARLSVRKRDDFKGDLYGLGFSVEQYEMLGETIADAQISYDFSGSGIEYLEGLRVYLQGVNLTDEPFTSLNGGVVRDYQEYGENYRLGFSYDF
;
A
#
# COMPACT_ATOMS: atom_id res chain seq x y z
N VAL A 1 2.87 25.85 13.51
CA VAL A 1 3.22 26.01 12.09
C VAL A 1 4.28 24.95 11.76
N SER A 2 4.19 24.31 10.62
CA SER A 2 5.22 23.42 10.11
C SER A 2 5.45 23.67 8.62
N PHE A 3 6.69 23.47 8.18
CA PHE A 3 7.10 23.51 6.80
C PHE A 3 7.76 22.18 6.44
N ARG A 4 7.47 21.65 5.25
CA ARG A 4 8.07 20.45 4.72
C ARG A 4 8.34 20.60 3.23
N ASP A 5 9.56 20.30 2.83
CA ASP A 5 9.97 20.17 1.43
C ASP A 5 10.41 18.74 1.17
N ARG A 6 10.02 18.18 0.04
CA ARG A 6 10.46 16.87 -0.43
C ARG A 6 10.59 16.85 -1.95
N THR A 7 11.62 16.18 -2.43
CA THR A 7 11.84 15.97 -3.87
C THR A 7 12.12 14.50 -4.14
N LYS A 8 11.48 13.96 -5.18
CA LYS A 8 11.75 12.63 -5.73
C LYS A 8 12.25 12.76 -7.16
N LYS A 9 13.40 12.17 -7.44
CA LYS A 9 13.98 12.12 -8.78
C LYS A 9 14.09 10.70 -9.27
N LYS A 10 13.79 10.50 -10.55
CA LYS A 10 14.10 9.28 -11.28
C LYS A 10 15.11 9.62 -12.39
N THR A 11 16.21 8.88 -12.43
CA THR A 11 17.17 8.91 -13.52
C THR A 11 17.18 7.55 -14.19
N ALA A 12 17.26 7.51 -15.49
CA ALA A 12 17.32 6.29 -16.28
C ALA A 12 18.28 6.49 -17.45
N GLU A 13 19.00 5.45 -17.82
CA GLU A 13 19.81 5.36 -19.02
C GLU A 13 19.48 4.05 -19.69
N ASN A 14 19.06 4.08 -20.96
CA ASN A 14 18.79 2.89 -21.74
C ASN A 14 19.88 2.75 -22.80
N TYR A 15 20.48 1.58 -22.84
CA TYR A 15 21.46 1.23 -23.86
C TYR A 15 20.86 0.16 -24.77
N PHE A 16 20.91 0.37 -26.07
CA PHE A 16 20.71 -0.67 -27.04
C PHE A 16 22.00 -1.45 -27.20
N MET A 17 21.88 -2.76 -27.12
CA MET A 17 22.94 -3.69 -27.37
C MET A 17 22.76 -4.26 -28.77
N THR A 18 23.64 -3.88 -29.71
CA THR A 18 23.61 -4.32 -31.09
C THR A 18 24.87 -5.09 -31.42
N LEU A 19 24.76 -6.11 -32.28
CA LEU A 19 25.94 -6.71 -32.86
C LEU A 19 26.72 -5.65 -33.65
N ASN A 20 28.05 -5.61 -33.49
CA ASN A 20 28.90 -4.65 -34.18
C ASN A 20 28.89 -4.78 -35.70
N VAL A 21 28.34 -5.88 -36.23
CA VAL A 21 28.14 -6.17 -37.65
C VAL A 21 26.68 -6.13 -38.09
N PHE A 22 25.79 -5.60 -37.26
CA PHE A 22 24.37 -5.48 -37.63
C PHE A 22 24.19 -4.76 -38.97
N PRO A 23 23.33 -5.23 -39.91
CA PRO A 23 22.28 -6.25 -39.72
C PRO A 23 22.70 -7.73 -39.95
N ASP A 24 23.97 -8.02 -40.18
CA ASP A 24 24.41 -9.38 -40.37
C ASP A 24 24.29 -10.22 -39.08
N MET A 25 23.92 -11.49 -39.24
CA MET A 25 23.86 -12.43 -38.13
C MET A 25 25.21 -13.16 -38.00
N LEU A 26 25.76 -13.17 -36.80
CA LEU A 26 26.94 -13.94 -36.45
C LEU A 26 26.61 -15.01 -35.43
N ALA A 27 27.24 -16.18 -35.57
CA ALA A 27 27.26 -17.17 -34.50
C ALA A 27 28.01 -16.61 -33.28
N VAL A 28 27.50 -16.84 -32.09
CA VAL A 28 28.19 -16.46 -30.85
C VAL A 28 29.49 -17.28 -30.75
N PRO A 29 30.67 -16.64 -30.62
CA PRO A 29 31.93 -17.36 -30.46
C PRO A 29 31.96 -18.24 -29.22
N ASP A 30 32.58 -19.42 -29.32
CA ASP A 30 32.68 -20.42 -28.25
C ASP A 30 33.32 -19.86 -26.97
N LYS A 31 34.20 -18.86 -27.08
CA LYS A 31 34.85 -18.21 -25.93
C LYS A 31 33.87 -17.56 -24.94
N TYR A 32 32.65 -17.28 -25.36
CA TYR A 32 31.60 -16.71 -24.52
C TYR A 32 30.64 -17.78 -23.98
N TYR A 33 30.79 -19.03 -24.37
CA TYR A 33 29.94 -20.11 -23.92
C TYR A 33 30.28 -20.52 -22.49
N LEU A 34 29.29 -20.39 -21.55
CA LEU A 34 29.44 -20.75 -20.15
C LEU A 34 28.89 -22.15 -19.80
N GLY A 35 28.42 -22.89 -20.80
CA GLY A 35 27.76 -24.17 -20.61
C GLY A 35 26.25 -24.06 -20.65
N SER A 36 25.57 -24.94 -19.93
CA SER A 36 24.11 -24.89 -19.77
C SER A 36 23.73 -24.70 -18.32
N VAL A 37 22.64 -23.95 -18.11
CA VAL A 37 22.00 -23.73 -16.81
C VAL A 37 20.71 -24.53 -16.81
N ASN A 38 20.50 -25.31 -15.75
CA ASN A 38 19.24 -26.03 -15.53
C ASN A 38 18.18 -25.05 -14.97
N LEU A 39 17.09 -24.88 -15.69
CA LEU A 39 15.93 -24.08 -15.33
C LEU A 39 14.68 -24.94 -15.10
N ASP A 40 14.85 -26.19 -14.67
CA ASP A 40 13.71 -27.08 -14.37
C ASP A 40 12.78 -26.52 -13.30
N PHE A 41 13.32 -25.70 -12.38
CA PHE A 41 12.53 -25.03 -11.33
C PHE A 41 11.44 -24.06 -11.89
N ILE A 42 11.54 -23.66 -13.16
CA ILE A 42 10.51 -22.87 -13.87
C ILE A 42 9.97 -23.64 -15.10
N GLY A 43 10.25 -24.95 -15.21
CA GLY A 43 9.76 -25.80 -16.29
C GLY A 43 10.41 -25.59 -17.65
N MET A 44 11.56 -24.90 -17.74
CA MET A 44 12.22 -24.57 -19.03
C MET A 44 13.34 -25.56 -19.43
N GLY A 45 13.71 -26.49 -18.55
CA GLY A 45 14.80 -27.43 -18.82
C GLY A 45 16.17 -26.75 -18.88
N ASN A 46 17.11 -27.35 -19.65
CA ASN A 46 18.46 -26.81 -19.81
C ASN A 46 18.50 -25.72 -20.89
N MET A 47 19.00 -24.53 -20.53
CA MET A 47 19.26 -23.44 -21.47
C MET A 47 20.75 -23.15 -21.59
N ILE A 48 21.16 -22.76 -22.80
CA ILE A 48 22.53 -22.33 -23.06
C ILE A 48 22.79 -20.99 -22.36
N ALA A 49 23.93 -20.89 -21.67
CA ALA A 49 24.37 -19.67 -20.99
C ALA A 49 25.59 -19.08 -21.73
N TYR A 50 25.57 -17.75 -21.86
CA TYR A 50 26.68 -16.98 -22.44
C TYR A 50 27.12 -15.86 -21.48
N ASP A 51 28.42 -15.51 -21.53
CA ASP A 51 28.98 -14.35 -20.84
C ASP A 51 28.68 -13.06 -21.64
N SER A 52 27.47 -12.51 -21.43
CA SER A 52 27.04 -11.28 -22.10
C SER A 52 27.91 -10.08 -21.70
N VAL A 53 28.47 -10.05 -20.47
CA VAL A 53 29.36 -8.99 -20.01
C VAL A 53 30.68 -9.02 -20.76
N ALA A 54 31.27 -10.19 -20.94
CA ALA A 54 32.47 -10.35 -21.78
C ALA A 54 32.21 -10.00 -23.24
N MET A 55 31.01 -10.34 -23.77
CA MET A 55 30.64 -10.00 -25.16
C MET A 55 30.62 -8.47 -25.38
N VAL A 56 30.09 -7.71 -24.41
CA VAL A 56 30.12 -6.24 -24.47
C VAL A 56 31.55 -5.72 -24.30
N ARG A 57 32.27 -6.18 -23.28
CA ARG A 57 33.64 -5.74 -22.98
C ARG A 57 34.61 -5.98 -24.16
N ASP A 58 34.44 -7.07 -24.85
CA ASP A 58 35.31 -7.45 -25.98
C ASP A 58 34.85 -6.85 -27.33
N GLY A 59 33.78 -6.03 -27.34
CA GLY A 59 33.27 -5.35 -28.54
C GLY A 59 32.54 -6.28 -29.52
N PHE A 60 32.03 -7.43 -29.07
CA PHE A 60 31.12 -8.25 -29.85
C PHE A 60 29.74 -7.63 -29.99
N TYR A 61 29.31 -6.90 -28.95
CA TYR A 61 28.18 -6.01 -28.96
C TYR A 61 28.63 -4.57 -28.71
N ASP A 62 28.05 -3.65 -29.47
CA ASP A 62 28.16 -2.23 -29.22
C ASP A 62 26.99 -1.77 -28.32
N LEU A 63 27.32 -0.97 -27.31
CA LEU A 63 26.34 -0.30 -26.48
C LEU A 63 26.11 1.12 -26.97
N THR A 64 24.92 1.40 -27.46
CA THR A 64 24.55 2.74 -27.92
C THR A 64 23.53 3.31 -26.94
N LEU A 65 23.85 4.51 -26.38
CA LEU A 65 22.91 5.24 -25.54
C LEU A 65 21.80 5.83 -26.42
N GLU A 66 20.56 5.46 -26.12
CA GLU A 66 19.38 5.93 -26.87
C GLU A 66 18.63 6.97 -26.06
N GLU A 67 19.01 8.25 -26.21
CA GLU A 67 18.47 9.34 -25.41
C GLU A 67 16.95 9.49 -25.55
N SER A 68 16.40 9.34 -26.74
CA SER A 68 14.98 9.48 -27.00
C SER A 68 14.13 8.43 -26.28
N SER A 69 14.68 7.23 -26.02
CA SER A 69 13.96 6.13 -25.38
C SER A 69 13.89 6.25 -23.85
N TYR A 70 14.87 6.90 -23.22
CA TYR A 70 14.91 7.02 -21.75
C TYR A 70 14.56 8.39 -21.21
N ALA A 71 14.56 9.44 -22.05
CA ALA A 71 14.30 10.81 -21.60
C ALA A 71 12.98 10.95 -20.85
N THR A 72 11.90 10.29 -21.32
CA THR A 72 10.61 10.28 -20.63
C THR A 72 10.62 9.46 -19.34
N ASN A 73 11.66 8.67 -19.06
CA ASN A 73 11.87 7.99 -17.79
C ASN A 73 12.69 8.82 -16.79
N GLN A 74 13.07 10.04 -17.15
CA GLN A 74 13.78 10.97 -16.28
C GLN A 74 12.86 12.09 -15.86
N TRP A 75 12.66 12.23 -14.56
CA TRP A 75 11.78 13.24 -14.00
C TRP A 75 12.16 13.62 -12.58
N SER A 76 11.73 14.82 -12.18
CA SER A 76 11.82 15.31 -10.81
C SER A 76 10.48 15.85 -10.39
N VAL A 77 9.97 15.42 -9.24
CA VAL A 77 8.76 15.96 -8.60
C VAL A 77 9.14 16.55 -7.25
N SER A 78 8.71 17.77 -6.99
CA SER A 78 8.91 18.47 -5.73
C SER A 78 7.57 18.88 -5.14
N GLU A 79 7.45 18.79 -3.81
CA GLU A 79 6.33 19.31 -3.04
C GLU A 79 6.83 20.16 -1.88
N GLU A 80 6.31 21.39 -1.78
CA GLU A 80 6.49 22.28 -0.64
C GLU A 80 5.15 22.39 0.11
N VAL A 81 5.15 22.10 1.41
CA VAL A 81 3.95 22.09 2.23
C VAL A 81 4.10 23.01 3.41
N THR A 82 3.26 24.02 3.48
CA THR A 82 3.11 24.88 4.65
C THR A 82 1.84 24.51 5.40
N ALA A 83 1.95 24.28 6.70
CA ALA A 83 0.80 23.92 7.53
C ALA A 83 0.66 24.82 8.75
N PHE A 84 -0.57 25.24 9.01
CA PHE A 84 -1.01 25.93 10.22
C PHE A 84 -1.99 25.03 10.95
N TYR A 85 -1.91 24.98 12.27
CA TYR A 85 -2.87 24.25 13.08
C TYR A 85 -3.19 24.99 14.37
N ALA A 86 -4.41 24.80 14.83
CA ALA A 86 -4.88 25.23 16.14
C ALA A 86 -5.66 24.07 16.80
N MET A 87 -5.48 23.90 18.09
CA MET A 87 -6.16 22.86 18.87
C MET A 87 -6.49 23.42 20.26
N ALA A 88 -7.67 23.06 20.77
CA ALA A 88 -8.08 23.30 22.15
C ALA A 88 -8.41 21.98 22.82
N ASN A 89 -7.93 21.79 24.06
CA ASN A 89 -8.36 20.70 24.92
C ASN A 89 -9.70 21.05 25.55
N LEU A 90 -10.53 20.05 25.71
CA LEU A 90 -11.88 20.15 26.28
C LEU A 90 -11.91 19.32 27.55
N GLU A 91 -12.46 19.93 28.62
CA GLU A 91 -12.75 19.29 29.88
C GLU A 91 -14.09 19.87 30.39
N MET A 92 -15.09 19.01 30.48
CA MET A 92 -16.44 19.44 30.85
C MET A 92 -17.18 18.32 31.58
N GLU A 93 -18.27 18.65 32.19
CA GLU A 93 -19.20 17.68 32.77
C GLU A 93 -20.51 17.67 31.98
N VAL A 94 -20.91 16.46 31.54
CA VAL A 94 -22.16 16.24 30.79
C VAL A 94 -22.94 15.14 31.49
N ALA A 95 -24.15 15.48 31.95
CA ALA A 95 -25.03 14.57 32.69
C ALA A 95 -24.35 13.89 33.90
N GLY A 96 -23.53 14.65 34.66
CA GLY A 96 -22.80 14.14 35.82
C GLY A 96 -21.62 13.24 35.50
N ARG A 97 -21.13 13.25 34.24
CA ARG A 97 -19.98 12.46 33.77
C ARG A 97 -18.90 13.39 33.26
N GLU A 98 -17.66 13.03 33.57
CA GLU A 98 -16.49 13.71 33.01
C GLU A 98 -16.36 13.43 31.53
N VAL A 99 -16.26 14.49 30.73
CA VAL A 99 -15.96 14.43 29.28
C VAL A 99 -14.71 15.22 29.02
N THR A 100 -13.70 14.52 28.51
CA THR A 100 -12.44 15.11 28.07
C THR A 100 -12.27 14.95 26.58
N GLY A 101 -11.42 15.79 25.95
CA GLY A 101 -11.17 15.65 24.54
C GLY A 101 -10.38 16.80 23.94
N ASN A 102 -10.46 16.92 22.63
CA ASN A 102 -9.88 18.04 21.91
C ASN A 102 -10.69 18.35 20.65
N VAL A 103 -10.65 19.61 20.25
CA VAL A 103 -11.11 20.09 18.95
C VAL A 103 -9.95 20.78 18.25
N GLY A 104 -9.77 20.51 16.98
CA GLY A 104 -8.67 21.08 16.22
C GLY A 104 -9.01 21.34 14.76
N VAL A 105 -8.20 22.17 14.15
CA VAL A 105 -8.23 22.40 12.72
C VAL A 105 -6.79 22.54 12.22
N ARG A 106 -6.51 21.91 11.08
CA ARG A 106 -5.25 22.05 10.36
C ARG A 106 -5.53 22.55 8.95
N TYR A 107 -4.86 23.62 8.58
CA TYR A 107 -4.84 24.15 7.21
C TYR A 107 -3.50 23.82 6.58
N LEU A 108 -3.54 23.28 5.37
CA LEU A 108 -2.34 22.99 4.58
C LEU A 108 -2.42 23.73 3.25
N GLN A 109 -1.32 24.33 2.86
CA GLN A 109 -1.06 24.79 1.51
C GLN A 109 0.03 23.91 0.92
N THR A 110 -0.20 23.38 -0.27
CA THR A 110 0.76 22.53 -0.98
C THR A 110 1.03 23.14 -2.35
N ASP A 111 2.31 23.40 -2.63
CA ASP A 111 2.82 23.80 -3.92
C ASP A 111 3.62 22.63 -4.48
N GLN A 112 3.18 22.05 -5.59
CA GLN A 112 3.85 20.93 -6.25
C GLN A 112 4.33 21.33 -7.64
N SER A 113 5.47 20.78 -8.05
CA SER A 113 6.01 20.98 -9.39
C SER A 113 6.66 19.70 -9.91
N SER A 114 6.60 19.50 -11.20
CA SER A 114 7.28 18.39 -11.85
C SER A 114 8.02 18.86 -13.10
N THR A 115 9.28 18.46 -13.20
CA THR A 115 10.12 18.68 -14.38
C THR A 115 10.43 17.34 -15.04
N ALA A 116 10.12 17.20 -16.33
CA ALA A 116 10.35 16.00 -17.11
C ALA A 116 10.40 16.32 -18.61
N PHE A 117 10.56 15.28 -19.44
CA PHE A 117 10.46 15.39 -20.88
C PHE A 117 9.12 14.91 -21.41
N ALA A 118 8.52 15.71 -22.29
CA ALA A 118 7.44 15.27 -23.17
C ALA A 118 8.04 14.85 -24.53
N ARG A 119 7.51 13.79 -25.13
CA ARG A 119 7.97 13.23 -26.39
C ARG A 119 6.82 13.06 -27.39
N SER A 120 7.09 13.43 -28.66
CA SER A 120 6.24 13.05 -29.79
C SER A 120 7.15 12.64 -30.96
N GLY A 121 7.07 11.37 -31.37
CA GLY A 121 8.00 10.84 -32.37
C GLY A 121 9.46 10.99 -31.91
N GLY A 122 10.25 11.77 -32.65
CA GLY A 122 11.65 12.07 -32.33
C GLY A 122 11.85 13.35 -31.52
N ASP A 123 10.80 14.17 -31.32
CA ASP A 123 10.91 15.44 -30.63
C ASP A 123 10.87 15.23 -29.11
N LEU A 124 11.81 15.87 -28.40
CA LEU A 124 11.89 15.88 -26.95
C LEU A 124 11.83 17.33 -26.46
N VAL A 125 10.88 17.62 -25.59
CA VAL A 125 10.72 18.96 -24.98
C VAL A 125 10.74 18.81 -23.47
N GLN A 126 11.72 19.44 -22.81
CA GLN A 126 11.71 19.53 -21.36
C GLN A 126 10.65 20.53 -20.92
N GLN A 127 9.84 20.13 -19.94
CA GLN A 127 8.80 20.98 -19.38
C GLN A 127 8.80 20.91 -17.86
N THR A 128 8.29 21.99 -17.26
CA THR A 128 7.97 22.05 -15.83
C THR A 128 6.51 22.44 -15.69
N VAL A 129 5.78 21.64 -14.97
CA VAL A 129 4.36 21.86 -14.67
C VAL A 129 4.20 22.00 -13.17
N SER A 130 3.46 23.03 -12.74
CA SER A 130 3.18 23.28 -11.33
C SER A 130 1.69 23.23 -11.06
N HIS A 131 1.31 22.83 -9.86
CA HIS A 131 -0.06 22.82 -9.37
C HIS A 131 -0.05 23.13 -7.87
N ASP A 132 -1.02 23.90 -7.41
CA ASP A 132 -1.18 24.24 -6.01
C ASP A 132 -2.60 23.93 -5.52
N TYR A 133 -2.71 23.53 -4.26
CA TYR A 133 -3.99 23.24 -3.63
C TYR A 133 -3.94 23.46 -2.12
N ASN A 134 -5.14 23.54 -1.51
CA ASN A 134 -5.31 23.75 -0.09
C ASN A 134 -6.24 22.71 0.52
N ASN A 135 -5.92 22.26 1.75
CA ASN A 135 -6.78 21.37 2.51
C ASN A 135 -7.07 21.94 3.90
N VAL A 136 -8.33 21.83 4.33
CA VAL A 136 -8.77 22.14 5.70
C VAL A 136 -9.21 20.85 6.36
N LEU A 137 -8.56 20.49 7.46
CA LEU A 137 -8.72 19.22 8.15
C LEU A 137 -9.19 19.48 9.60
N PRO A 138 -10.50 19.61 9.85
CA PRO A 138 -11.06 19.70 11.20
C PRO A 138 -11.06 18.33 11.88
N SER A 139 -10.98 18.33 13.21
CA SER A 139 -11.11 17.14 14.05
C SER A 139 -11.74 17.45 15.40
N LEU A 140 -12.51 16.49 15.90
CA LEU A 140 -13.06 16.49 17.27
C LEU A 140 -12.90 15.08 17.82
N ASN A 141 -12.34 14.97 19.01
CA ASN A 141 -12.24 13.71 19.75
C ASN A 141 -12.78 13.95 21.16
N LEU A 142 -13.68 13.08 21.61
CA LEU A 142 -14.27 13.13 22.93
C LEU A 142 -14.13 11.76 23.60
N ARG A 143 -13.89 11.79 24.90
CA ARG A 143 -13.89 10.62 25.78
C ARG A 143 -14.81 10.91 26.97
N MET A 144 -15.77 10.03 27.22
CA MET A 144 -16.64 10.06 28.36
C MET A 144 -16.38 8.85 29.25
N ALA A 145 -15.98 9.05 30.48
CA ALA A 145 -15.94 8.01 31.51
C ALA A 145 -17.36 7.78 32.03
N LEU A 146 -17.92 6.59 31.82
CA LEU A 146 -19.21 6.22 32.37
C LEU A 146 -19.09 5.83 33.85
N ASP A 147 -17.99 5.13 34.18
CA ASP A 147 -17.53 4.80 35.52
C ASP A 147 -16.00 4.50 35.46
N GLU A 148 -15.45 3.90 36.51
CA GLU A 148 -14.01 3.56 36.58
C GLU A 148 -13.56 2.51 35.55
N GLN A 149 -14.49 1.70 35.06
CA GLN A 149 -14.22 0.58 34.13
C GLN A 149 -14.68 0.86 32.71
N GLN A 150 -15.65 1.75 32.51
CA GLN A 150 -16.33 1.92 31.24
C GLN A 150 -16.06 3.29 30.61
N THR A 151 -15.73 3.28 29.34
CA THR A 151 -15.42 4.50 28.59
C THR A 151 -16.13 4.47 27.23
N ILE A 152 -16.71 5.61 26.84
CA ILE A 152 -17.16 5.85 25.45
C ILE A 152 -16.22 6.85 24.82
N ARG A 153 -15.82 6.59 23.56
CA ARG A 153 -15.06 7.53 22.74
C ARG A 153 -15.84 7.86 21.48
N PHE A 154 -15.81 9.10 21.11
CA PHE A 154 -16.36 9.61 19.86
C PHE A 154 -15.29 10.39 19.13
N GLY A 155 -15.13 10.10 17.83
CA GLY A 155 -14.23 10.81 16.94
C GLY A 155 -14.94 11.24 15.67
N ILE A 156 -14.64 12.45 15.19
CA ILE A 156 -14.96 12.89 13.83
C ILE A 156 -13.77 13.68 13.30
N ALA A 157 -13.27 13.29 12.13
CA ALA A 157 -12.13 13.97 11.54
C ALA A 157 -12.16 13.91 10.00
N LYS A 158 -11.80 15.02 9.37
CA LYS A 158 -11.41 15.03 7.95
C LYS A 158 -9.91 14.73 7.88
N THR A 159 -9.55 13.72 7.10
CA THR A 159 -8.17 13.29 6.85
C THR A 159 -7.85 13.31 5.38
N MET A 160 -6.57 13.29 5.02
CA MET A 160 -6.13 13.20 3.63
C MET A 160 -4.93 12.27 3.46
N SER A 161 -4.79 11.73 2.25
CA SER A 161 -3.62 10.97 1.82
C SER A 161 -3.14 11.46 0.46
N ARG A 162 -1.89 11.93 0.38
CA ARG A 162 -1.31 12.48 -0.85
C ARG A 162 -1.10 11.40 -1.91
N PRO A 163 -1.14 11.78 -3.20
CA PRO A 163 -0.74 10.93 -4.30
C PRO A 163 0.71 10.46 -4.16
N ARG A 164 1.07 9.43 -4.87
CA ARG A 164 2.47 9.04 -5.02
C ARG A 164 3.18 10.03 -5.94
N MET A 165 4.39 10.45 -5.56
CA MET A 165 5.15 11.44 -6.34
C MET A 165 5.49 10.95 -7.76
N ASP A 166 5.63 9.64 -7.97
CA ASP A 166 5.84 9.06 -9.29
C ASP A 166 4.61 9.12 -10.20
N GLU A 167 3.40 9.24 -9.64
CA GLU A 167 2.17 9.42 -10.40
C GLU A 167 1.96 10.87 -10.85
N MET A 168 2.64 11.82 -10.20
CA MET A 168 2.56 13.26 -10.49
C MET A 168 3.64 13.75 -11.45
N ASN A 169 4.43 12.87 -12.10
CA ASN A 169 5.48 13.29 -13.00
C ASN A 169 4.94 13.94 -14.29
N ALA A 170 5.65 14.94 -14.82
CA ALA A 170 5.29 15.65 -16.04
C ALA A 170 5.83 14.99 -17.32
N SER A 171 6.10 13.69 -17.27
CA SER A 171 6.62 12.94 -18.41
C SER A 171 5.46 12.43 -19.26
N PHE A 172 5.41 12.83 -20.52
CA PHE A 172 4.35 12.47 -21.44
C PHE A 172 4.89 11.91 -22.75
N SER A 173 4.20 10.88 -23.27
CA SER A 173 4.28 10.52 -24.69
C SER A 173 3.04 11.08 -25.37
N ILE A 174 3.24 12.03 -26.29
CA ILE A 174 2.17 12.80 -26.93
C ILE A 174 2.01 12.35 -28.37
N GLY A 175 0.78 12.16 -28.81
CA GLY A 175 0.41 11.89 -30.19
C GLY A 175 -0.67 12.86 -30.68
N VAL A 176 -0.43 13.52 -31.82
CA VAL A 176 -1.42 14.37 -32.50
C VAL A 176 -2.15 13.55 -33.57
N SER A 177 -3.48 13.52 -33.52
CA SER A 177 -4.35 12.81 -34.45
C SER A 177 -5.07 13.78 -35.39
N GLN A 178 -5.54 13.27 -36.53
CA GLN A 178 -6.46 14.01 -37.42
C GLN A 178 -7.95 13.74 -37.08
N VAL A 179 -8.20 12.79 -36.18
CA VAL A 179 -9.53 12.41 -35.72
C VAL A 179 -9.58 12.57 -34.21
N PRO A 180 -10.62 13.24 -33.67
CA PRO A 180 -10.73 13.41 -32.22
C PRO A 180 -11.00 12.07 -31.52
N ASP A 181 -10.58 11.95 -30.29
CA ASP A 181 -10.91 10.84 -29.41
C ASP A 181 -12.37 10.89 -28.90
N VAL A 182 -12.74 10.00 -28.00
CA VAL A 182 -14.10 9.94 -27.41
C VAL A 182 -14.46 11.15 -26.56
N TYR A 183 -13.47 11.96 -26.17
CA TYR A 183 -13.64 13.21 -25.41
C TYR A 183 -13.66 14.44 -26.32
N GLY A 184 -13.42 14.27 -27.62
CA GLY A 184 -13.39 15.34 -28.61
C GLY A 184 -11.99 15.95 -28.81
N ASN A 185 -10.94 15.41 -28.21
CA ASN A 185 -9.58 15.93 -28.27
C ASN A 185 -8.79 15.28 -29.41
N TYR A 186 -7.99 16.08 -30.14
CA TYR A 186 -7.11 15.62 -31.21
C TYR A 186 -5.74 15.18 -30.70
N ILE A 187 -5.45 15.37 -29.42
CA ILE A 187 -4.17 15.07 -28.81
C ILE A 187 -4.40 14.00 -27.73
N GLY A 188 -3.77 12.83 -27.94
CA GLY A 188 -3.67 11.80 -26.92
C GLY A 188 -2.31 11.84 -26.25
N ALA A 189 -2.26 11.65 -24.95
CA ALA A 189 -1.03 11.52 -24.21
C ALA A 189 -1.10 10.38 -23.19
N GLY A 190 0.05 9.80 -22.88
CA GLY A 190 0.20 8.84 -21.79
C GLY A 190 1.32 9.27 -20.85
N GLY A 191 1.11 9.17 -19.56
CA GLY A 191 2.13 9.59 -18.59
C GLY A 191 1.57 9.80 -17.18
N GLY A 192 2.27 10.63 -16.39
CA GLY A 192 1.81 11.01 -15.07
C GLY A 192 0.79 12.15 -15.12
N ASN A 193 0.18 12.44 -13.98
CA ASN A 193 -0.78 13.54 -13.84
C ASN A 193 -0.30 14.52 -12.77
N THR A 194 0.18 15.68 -13.21
CA THR A 194 0.72 16.74 -12.35
C THR A 194 -0.34 17.46 -11.52
N THR A 195 -1.63 17.29 -11.85
CA THR A 195 -2.75 17.95 -11.16
C THR A 195 -3.43 17.04 -10.14
N LEU A 196 -2.83 15.89 -9.82
CA LEU A 196 -3.37 15.01 -8.78
C LEU A 196 -3.40 15.71 -7.42
N GLU A 197 -4.55 15.61 -6.78
CA GLU A 197 -4.81 16.10 -5.43
C GLU A 197 -4.94 14.94 -4.42
N PRO A 198 -4.83 15.23 -3.11
CA PRO A 198 -4.98 14.21 -2.09
C PRO A 198 -6.35 13.55 -2.09
N LYS A 199 -6.38 12.24 -1.86
CA LYS A 199 -7.60 11.54 -1.45
C LYS A 199 -8.01 12.06 -0.08
N GLU A 200 -9.30 12.33 0.10
CA GLU A 200 -9.85 12.81 1.36
C GLU A 200 -10.82 11.79 1.98
N ALA A 201 -10.91 11.80 3.30
CA ALA A 201 -11.89 11.02 4.04
C ALA A 201 -12.46 11.81 5.21
N LEU A 202 -13.79 11.83 5.33
CA LEU A 202 -14.47 12.22 6.57
C LEU A 202 -14.81 10.95 7.34
N GLY A 203 -14.14 10.74 8.47
CA GLY A 203 -14.34 9.60 9.36
C GLY A 203 -15.19 9.99 10.57
N ILE A 204 -16.10 9.09 10.96
CA ILE A 204 -16.85 9.13 12.21
C ILE A 204 -16.62 7.79 12.89
N ASP A 205 -16.19 7.83 14.15
CA ASP A 205 -15.83 6.68 14.96
C ASP A 205 -16.56 6.76 16.32
N LEU A 206 -17.11 5.63 16.78
CA LEU A 206 -17.72 5.47 18.09
C LEU A 206 -17.22 4.18 18.71
N THR A 207 -16.60 4.27 19.90
CA THR A 207 -16.07 3.11 20.62
C THR A 207 -16.64 3.06 22.03
N TYR A 208 -17.01 1.87 22.46
CA TYR A 208 -17.29 1.53 23.86
C TYR A 208 -16.23 0.54 24.35
N GLU A 209 -15.67 0.80 25.51
CA GLU A 209 -14.64 0.00 26.18
C GLU A 209 -15.09 -0.34 27.58
N ASN A 210 -14.89 -1.59 28.01
CA ASN A 210 -15.16 -2.04 29.37
C ASN A 210 -14.00 -2.89 29.88
N TYR A 211 -13.32 -2.40 30.91
CA TYR A 211 -12.23 -3.04 31.64
C TYR A 211 -12.77 -3.71 32.90
N PHE A 212 -13.44 -4.84 32.75
CA PHE A 212 -14.23 -5.49 33.80
C PHE A 212 -13.39 -6.31 34.80
N ALA A 213 -12.08 -6.50 34.53
CA ALA A 213 -11.12 -7.12 35.44
C ALA A 213 -9.71 -6.63 35.10
N ASP A 214 -8.69 -6.95 35.91
CA ASP A 214 -7.31 -6.53 35.69
C ASP A 214 -6.78 -6.94 34.31
N ASP A 215 -7.11 -8.18 33.88
CA ASP A 215 -6.79 -8.71 32.53
C ASP A 215 -8.05 -8.93 31.68
N GLY A 216 -9.20 -8.38 32.11
CA GLY A 216 -10.49 -8.51 31.45
C GLY A 216 -10.90 -7.26 30.70
N TYR A 217 -11.08 -7.38 29.39
CA TYR A 217 -11.34 -6.26 28.49
C TYR A 217 -12.33 -6.64 27.41
N PHE A 218 -13.32 -5.78 27.18
CA PHE A 218 -14.25 -5.86 26.05
C PHE A 218 -14.31 -4.51 25.35
N ALA A 219 -14.24 -4.50 24.03
CA ALA A 219 -14.48 -3.31 23.24
C ALA A 219 -15.31 -3.59 22.01
N ILE A 220 -16.11 -2.60 21.62
CA ILE A 220 -16.76 -2.52 20.33
C ILE A 220 -16.52 -1.15 19.71
N ALA A 221 -16.03 -1.11 18.49
CA ALA A 221 -15.88 0.10 17.69
C ALA A 221 -16.76 0.02 16.46
N LEU A 222 -17.44 1.13 16.16
CA LEU A 222 -18.22 1.34 14.94
C LEU A 222 -17.61 2.51 14.21
N TYR A 223 -17.44 2.38 12.89
CA TYR A 223 -16.89 3.46 12.08
C TYR A 223 -17.56 3.59 10.72
N ARG A 224 -17.59 4.82 10.22
CA ARG A 224 -18.00 5.16 8.86
C ARG A 224 -17.05 6.20 8.30
N LYS A 225 -16.55 5.96 7.08
CA LYS A 225 -15.71 6.90 6.33
C LYS A 225 -16.37 7.23 5.01
N GLU A 226 -16.50 8.52 4.73
CA GLU A 226 -16.89 9.02 3.41
C GLU A 226 -15.60 9.38 2.68
N LEU A 227 -15.32 8.65 1.60
CA LEU A 227 -14.12 8.77 0.78
C LEU A 227 -14.42 9.67 -0.41
N LYS A 228 -13.50 10.60 -0.70
CA LYS A 228 -13.58 11.52 -1.84
C LYS A 228 -12.24 11.59 -2.55
N GLU A 229 -12.30 11.98 -3.83
CA GLU A 229 -11.11 12.19 -4.65
C GLU A 229 -10.20 10.95 -4.69
N TRP A 230 -10.80 9.75 -4.73
CA TRP A 230 -10.00 8.54 -4.88
C TRP A 230 -9.24 8.56 -6.20
N ILE A 231 -8.04 7.99 -6.24
CA ILE A 231 -7.19 8.00 -7.43
C ILE A 231 -7.35 6.69 -8.19
N PHE A 232 -7.80 6.79 -9.44
CA PHE A 232 -8.04 5.67 -10.36
C PHE A 232 -7.17 5.77 -11.61
N ASP A 233 -7.11 4.68 -12.37
CA ASP A 233 -6.69 4.73 -13.76
C ASP A 233 -7.85 5.30 -14.59
N GLY A 234 -7.54 6.33 -15.38
CA GLY A 234 -8.56 7.05 -16.16
C GLY A 234 -7.95 8.01 -17.15
N ALA A 235 -8.74 8.97 -17.60
CA ALA A 235 -8.32 10.01 -18.51
C ALA A 235 -8.54 11.39 -17.87
N ALA A 236 -7.54 12.27 -18.00
CA ALA A 236 -7.61 13.68 -17.61
C ALA A 236 -7.27 14.57 -18.80
N GLU A 237 -7.77 15.79 -18.79
CA GLU A 237 -7.42 16.81 -19.78
C GLU A 237 -6.27 17.68 -19.25
N ILE A 238 -5.25 17.88 -20.08
CA ILE A 238 -4.13 18.79 -19.79
C ILE A 238 -3.88 19.73 -20.95
N ASP A 239 -3.36 20.92 -20.66
CA ASP A 239 -2.87 21.85 -21.68
C ASP A 239 -1.44 21.49 -22.09
N VAL A 240 -1.23 21.28 -23.39
CA VAL A 240 0.07 20.97 -24.00
C VAL A 240 0.52 22.08 -24.98
N SER A 241 0.00 23.30 -24.83
CA SER A 241 0.30 24.44 -25.69
C SER A 241 1.81 24.71 -25.80
N ASN A 242 2.55 24.62 -24.71
CA ASN A 242 4.01 24.82 -24.69
C ASN A 242 4.73 23.75 -25.53
N PHE A 243 4.27 22.51 -25.49
CA PHE A 243 4.83 21.42 -26.28
C PHE A 243 4.55 21.62 -27.78
N LEU A 244 3.32 21.96 -28.15
CA LEU A 244 2.94 22.25 -29.56
C LEU A 244 3.72 23.43 -30.12
N ALA A 245 3.89 24.52 -29.32
CA ALA A 245 4.66 25.67 -29.73
C ALA A 245 6.16 25.32 -29.97
N ALA A 246 6.73 24.46 -29.11
CA ALA A 246 8.12 24.04 -29.22
C ALA A 246 8.39 23.11 -30.40
N THR A 247 7.42 22.26 -30.79
CA THR A 247 7.56 21.28 -31.86
C THR A 247 6.97 21.74 -33.18
N GLY A 248 6.21 22.85 -33.19
CA GLY A 248 5.52 23.34 -34.39
C GLY A 248 4.34 22.48 -34.83
N GLN A 249 3.90 21.54 -34.00
CA GLN A 249 2.74 20.67 -34.28
C GLN A 249 1.43 21.46 -34.07
N THR A 250 0.44 21.14 -34.87
CA THR A 250 -0.90 21.76 -34.82
C THR A 250 -1.99 20.71 -34.92
N THR A 251 -3.12 20.98 -34.25
CA THR A 251 -4.34 20.19 -34.37
C THR A 251 -5.26 20.74 -35.48
N PRO A 252 -6.20 19.94 -36.02
CA PRO A 252 -7.16 20.40 -37.05
C PRO A 252 -8.02 21.58 -36.63
N ASP A 253 -8.34 21.70 -35.33
CA ASP A 253 -9.20 22.74 -34.77
C ASP A 253 -8.43 23.85 -34.02
N GLY A 254 -7.10 23.73 -33.93
CA GLY A 254 -6.26 24.65 -33.16
C GLY A 254 -6.31 24.44 -31.65
N SER A 255 -6.92 23.35 -31.17
CA SER A 255 -6.97 22.98 -29.74
C SER A 255 -5.56 22.62 -29.20
N THR A 256 -5.29 22.98 -27.97
CA THR A 256 -4.06 22.62 -27.23
C THR A 256 -4.33 21.64 -26.09
N THR A 257 -5.57 21.17 -25.96
CA THR A 257 -5.96 20.22 -24.93
C THR A 257 -5.66 18.78 -25.34
N ALA A 258 -4.96 18.06 -24.51
CA ALA A 258 -4.67 16.64 -24.66
C ALA A 258 -5.44 15.80 -23.66
N THR A 259 -5.92 14.64 -24.09
CA THR A 259 -6.42 13.59 -23.21
C THR A 259 -5.22 12.76 -22.73
N VAL A 260 -4.91 12.82 -21.43
CA VAL A 260 -3.86 11.99 -20.80
C VAL A 260 -4.51 10.76 -20.18
N ASN A 261 -4.09 9.58 -20.62
CA ASN A 261 -4.40 8.33 -19.94
C ASN A 261 -3.38 8.08 -18.83
N GLY A 262 -3.85 8.01 -17.60
CA GLY A 262 -3.02 7.86 -16.39
C GLY A 262 -3.85 7.87 -15.13
N LYS A 263 -3.25 8.29 -14.02
CA LYS A 263 -3.97 8.44 -12.74
C LYS A 263 -4.79 9.72 -12.73
N VAL A 264 -6.03 9.64 -12.25
CA VAL A 264 -6.95 10.77 -12.13
C VAL A 264 -7.63 10.73 -10.77
N ASN A 265 -7.94 11.91 -10.22
CA ASN A 265 -8.84 12.03 -9.08
C ASN A 265 -10.29 11.81 -9.55
N GLY A 266 -11.09 11.23 -8.68
CA GLY A 266 -12.50 11.03 -8.91
C GLY A 266 -13.00 9.81 -8.17
N GLY A 267 -14.32 9.63 -8.23
CA GLY A 267 -14.98 8.56 -7.51
C GLY A 267 -15.08 8.85 -6.01
N ASP A 268 -16.28 8.65 -5.54
CA ASP A 268 -16.64 8.81 -4.13
C ASP A 268 -17.15 7.47 -3.61
N GLY A 269 -17.14 7.31 -2.30
CA GLY A 269 -17.69 6.11 -1.70
C GLY A 269 -17.75 6.14 -0.20
N THR A 270 -18.26 5.07 0.35
CA THR A 270 -18.34 4.89 1.79
C THR A 270 -17.67 3.60 2.22
N LEU A 271 -17.01 3.65 3.35
CA LEU A 271 -16.51 2.51 4.10
C LEU A 271 -17.22 2.49 5.45
N THR A 272 -17.88 1.39 5.79
CA THR A 272 -18.54 1.22 7.09
C THR A 272 -18.11 -0.09 7.70
N GLY A 273 -17.80 -0.10 8.97
CA GLY A 273 -17.37 -1.31 9.63
C GLY A 273 -17.55 -1.28 11.14
N TYR A 274 -17.25 -2.43 11.73
CA TYR A 274 -17.20 -2.62 13.16
C TYR A 274 -16.02 -3.52 13.54
N GLU A 275 -15.56 -3.32 14.77
CA GLU A 275 -14.54 -4.15 15.39
C GLU A 275 -15.02 -4.53 16.79
N VAL A 276 -14.90 -5.81 17.14
CA VAL A 276 -15.21 -6.34 18.47
C VAL A 276 -13.98 -7.04 18.98
N SER A 277 -13.60 -6.76 20.23
CA SER A 277 -12.46 -7.40 20.89
C SER A 277 -12.83 -7.82 22.30
N LEU A 278 -12.38 -9.00 22.70
CA LEU A 278 -12.54 -9.56 24.04
C LEU A 278 -11.22 -10.16 24.50
N ALA A 279 -10.75 -9.77 25.66
CA ALA A 279 -9.73 -10.48 26.41
C ALA A 279 -10.34 -10.86 27.77
N MET A 280 -10.21 -12.13 28.19
CA MET A 280 -10.83 -12.58 29.42
C MET A 280 -10.00 -13.70 30.07
N PRO A 281 -9.56 -13.53 31.32
CA PRO A 281 -9.06 -14.62 32.13
C PRO A 281 -10.23 -15.55 32.51
N LEU A 282 -10.06 -16.83 32.29
CA LEU A 282 -11.16 -17.80 32.50
C LEU A 282 -11.39 -18.12 33.98
N SER A 283 -10.51 -17.70 34.87
CA SER A 283 -10.72 -17.72 36.33
C SER A 283 -11.99 -16.96 36.75
N LEU A 284 -12.42 -15.98 35.97
CA LEU A 284 -13.68 -15.27 36.17
C LEU A 284 -14.93 -16.16 36.00
N LEU A 285 -14.81 -17.24 35.25
CA LEU A 285 -15.89 -18.22 35.08
C LEU A 285 -15.86 -19.29 36.17
N HIS A 286 -14.67 -19.78 36.54
CA HIS A 286 -14.48 -20.78 37.58
C HIS A 286 -13.03 -20.84 38.03
N GLU A 287 -12.76 -20.94 39.34
CA GLU A 287 -11.41 -20.98 39.93
C GLU A 287 -10.51 -22.10 39.36
N SER A 288 -11.06 -23.24 38.95
CA SER A 288 -10.25 -24.31 38.32
C SER A 288 -9.68 -23.97 36.95
N LEU A 289 -10.09 -22.84 36.37
CA LEU A 289 -9.56 -22.30 35.11
C LEU A 289 -8.50 -21.20 35.35
N ASP A 290 -7.98 -21.13 36.57
CA ASP A 290 -6.88 -20.20 36.87
C ASP A 290 -5.67 -20.48 35.96
N GLY A 291 -5.04 -19.39 35.48
CA GLY A 291 -3.99 -19.42 34.47
C GLY A 291 -4.49 -19.51 33.01
N TRP A 292 -5.72 -19.89 32.77
CA TRP A 292 -6.29 -19.90 31.42
C TRP A 292 -6.87 -18.53 31.05
N GLY A 293 -6.67 -18.15 29.78
CA GLY A 293 -7.33 -16.97 29.22
C GLY A 293 -7.64 -17.12 27.73
N ILE A 294 -8.51 -16.24 27.27
CA ILE A 294 -8.89 -16.14 25.86
C ILE A 294 -8.71 -14.70 25.38
N PHE A 295 -8.33 -14.57 24.13
CA PHE A 295 -8.46 -13.35 23.35
C PHE A 295 -9.22 -13.67 22.08
N ALA A 296 -10.21 -12.83 21.72
CA ALA A 296 -10.93 -12.98 20.47
C ALA A 296 -11.18 -11.61 19.86
N SER A 297 -11.07 -11.49 18.55
CA SER A 297 -11.45 -10.30 17.82
C SER A 297 -12.14 -10.63 16.51
N HIS A 298 -13.06 -9.76 16.12
CA HIS A 298 -13.74 -9.82 14.84
C HIS A 298 -13.88 -8.43 14.25
N THR A 299 -13.43 -8.26 13.01
CA THR A 299 -13.60 -7.06 12.20
C THR A 299 -14.51 -7.40 11.04
N GLY A 300 -15.57 -6.63 10.87
CA GLY A 300 -16.44 -6.68 9.69
C GLY A 300 -16.42 -5.33 8.98
N VAL A 301 -16.24 -5.32 7.65
CA VAL A 301 -16.20 -4.09 6.87
C VAL A 301 -16.93 -4.24 5.54
N SER A 302 -17.61 -3.17 5.13
CA SER A 302 -18.29 -3.06 3.84
C SER A 302 -17.86 -1.75 3.18
N SER A 303 -17.58 -1.80 1.88
CA SER A 303 -17.29 -0.63 1.06
C SER A 303 -18.28 -0.54 -0.10
N ASP A 304 -18.69 0.69 -0.42
CA ASP A 304 -19.46 1.04 -1.61
C ASP A 304 -18.77 2.24 -2.26
N ILE A 305 -17.87 1.94 -3.20
CA ILE A 305 -17.05 2.95 -3.88
C ILE A 305 -17.32 2.83 -5.38
N LYS A 306 -17.51 3.97 -6.02
CA LYS A 306 -17.70 4.07 -7.47
C LYS A 306 -16.48 4.72 -8.10
N ALA A 307 -15.94 4.05 -9.10
CA ALA A 307 -14.93 4.64 -9.97
C ALA A 307 -15.56 5.72 -10.87
N PRO A 308 -14.78 6.62 -11.48
CA PRO A 308 -15.27 7.49 -12.53
C PRO A 308 -15.99 6.69 -13.62
N GLY A 309 -17.21 7.14 -14.00
CA GLY A 309 -18.07 6.37 -14.91
C GLY A 309 -19.04 5.40 -14.23
N GLY A 310 -19.02 5.29 -12.88
CA GLY A 310 -20.02 4.59 -12.07
C GLY A 310 -19.80 3.10 -11.85
N ALA A 311 -18.67 2.56 -12.30
CA ALA A 311 -18.30 1.15 -12.03
C ALA A 311 -18.01 0.92 -10.55
N ASP A 312 -18.39 -0.25 -10.02
CA ASP A 312 -18.05 -0.67 -8.68
C ASP A 312 -16.54 -0.87 -8.54
N PHE A 313 -15.99 -0.39 -7.43
CA PHE A 313 -14.57 -0.53 -7.11
C PHE A 313 -14.40 -1.13 -5.71
N GLU A 314 -13.64 -2.22 -5.62
CA GLU A 314 -13.25 -2.82 -4.35
C GLU A 314 -11.87 -2.29 -3.94
N LEU A 315 -11.74 -1.82 -2.70
CA LEU A 315 -10.48 -1.31 -2.18
C LEU A 315 -9.44 -2.43 -2.08
N PRO A 316 -8.26 -2.26 -2.70
CA PRO A 316 -7.21 -3.25 -2.59
C PRO A 316 -6.77 -3.48 -1.14
N GLY A 317 -6.61 -4.74 -0.77
CA GLY A 317 -6.19 -5.15 0.58
C GLY A 317 -7.32 -5.22 1.61
N LEU A 318 -8.56 -4.86 1.26
CA LEU A 318 -9.70 -4.84 2.17
C LEU A 318 -10.45 -6.19 2.15
N SER A 319 -10.27 -7.02 3.19
CA SER A 319 -11.11 -8.21 3.41
C SER A 319 -12.39 -7.82 4.14
N LYS A 320 -13.52 -8.42 3.76
CA LYS A 320 -14.83 -8.13 4.37
C LYS A 320 -14.93 -8.61 5.81
N SER A 321 -14.17 -9.64 6.18
CA SER A 321 -14.12 -10.16 7.54
C SER A 321 -12.72 -10.63 7.89
N ILE A 322 -12.29 -10.29 9.11
CA ILE A 322 -11.08 -10.81 9.74
C ILE A 322 -11.44 -11.27 11.14
N GLN A 323 -11.04 -12.50 11.50
CA GLN A 323 -11.31 -13.11 12.79
C GLN A 323 -10.00 -13.59 13.39
N GLN A 324 -9.86 -13.42 14.69
CA GLN A 324 -8.74 -13.96 15.45
C GLN A 324 -9.27 -14.54 16.76
N ALA A 325 -8.78 -15.69 17.14
CA ALA A 325 -9.01 -16.29 18.44
C ALA A 325 -7.70 -16.85 18.98
N THR A 326 -7.45 -16.61 20.26
CA THR A 326 -6.29 -17.14 20.99
C THR A 326 -6.79 -17.73 22.29
N VAL A 327 -6.35 -18.92 22.62
CA VAL A 327 -6.44 -19.49 23.95
C VAL A 327 -5.03 -19.63 24.51
N TYR A 328 -4.86 -19.29 25.76
CA TYR A 328 -3.56 -19.38 26.42
C TYR A 328 -3.71 -19.95 27.83
N TYR A 329 -2.60 -20.48 28.33
CA TYR A 329 -2.44 -20.92 29.71
C TYR A 329 -1.09 -20.42 30.25
N GLU A 330 -1.11 -19.79 31.40
CA GLU A 330 0.07 -19.23 32.05
C GLU A 330 0.02 -19.57 33.55
N ASN A 331 0.99 -20.34 34.03
CA ASN A 331 1.10 -20.65 35.44
C ASN A 331 2.52 -21.13 35.81
N GLY A 332 3.11 -20.59 36.86
CA GLY A 332 4.37 -21.07 37.45
C GLY A 332 5.55 -21.10 36.47
N GLY A 333 5.64 -20.10 35.56
CA GLY A 333 6.64 -20.01 34.52
C GLY A 333 6.33 -20.79 33.24
N PHE A 334 5.33 -21.70 33.27
CA PHE A 334 4.86 -22.39 32.07
C PHE A 334 3.85 -21.52 31.31
N GLU A 335 4.05 -21.40 30.02
CA GLU A 335 3.14 -20.73 29.10
C GLU A 335 2.84 -21.63 27.90
N ALA A 336 1.58 -21.69 27.51
CA ALA A 336 1.14 -22.30 26.28
C ALA A 336 0.10 -21.42 25.58
N ARG A 337 0.19 -21.27 24.26
CA ARG A 337 -0.69 -20.42 23.45
C ARG A 337 -1.01 -21.11 22.13
N LEU A 338 -2.26 -21.03 21.73
CA LEU A 338 -2.75 -21.38 20.41
C LEU A 338 -3.54 -20.22 19.85
N SER A 339 -3.16 -19.72 18.68
CA SER A 339 -3.83 -18.63 17.98
C SER A 339 -4.30 -19.11 16.62
N VAL A 340 -5.51 -18.73 16.23
CA VAL A 340 -6.06 -18.96 14.89
C VAL A 340 -6.50 -17.61 14.33
N ARG A 341 -6.05 -17.29 13.13
CA ARG A 341 -6.48 -16.12 12.36
C ARG A 341 -7.13 -16.58 11.07
N LYS A 342 -8.32 -16.07 10.79
CA LYS A 342 -9.03 -16.26 9.52
C LYS A 342 -9.26 -14.91 8.86
N ARG A 343 -9.00 -14.84 7.56
CA ARG A 343 -9.24 -13.69 6.71
C ARG A 343 -10.04 -14.13 5.48
N ASP A 344 -11.09 -13.37 5.11
CA ASP A 344 -11.83 -13.62 3.87
C ASP A 344 -11.04 -13.14 2.65
N ASP A 345 -11.46 -13.60 1.46
CA ASP A 345 -10.93 -13.18 0.16
C ASP A 345 -10.95 -11.65 0.02
N PHE A 346 -10.01 -11.13 -0.74
CA PHE A 346 -9.91 -9.69 -1.01
C PHE A 346 -9.26 -9.42 -2.37
N LYS A 347 -9.46 -8.21 -2.90
CA LYS A 347 -8.73 -7.74 -4.07
C LYS A 347 -7.38 -7.18 -3.66
N GLY A 348 -6.33 -7.55 -4.37
CA GLY A 348 -4.97 -7.04 -4.16
C GLY A 348 -4.39 -6.51 -5.45
N ASP A 349 -3.59 -5.46 -5.34
CA ASP A 349 -2.87 -4.87 -6.47
C ASP A 349 -1.52 -5.56 -6.64
N LEU A 350 -1.31 -6.22 -7.78
CA LEU A 350 -0.04 -6.84 -8.16
C LEU A 350 0.41 -6.36 -9.53
N TYR A 351 1.72 -6.45 -9.79
CA TYR A 351 2.25 -6.18 -11.12
C TYR A 351 1.87 -7.31 -12.09
N GLY A 352 1.21 -6.94 -13.18
CA GLY A 352 0.94 -7.81 -14.33
C GLY A 352 2.18 -8.02 -15.21
N LEU A 353 2.04 -8.86 -16.24
CA LEU A 353 3.12 -9.17 -17.20
C LEU A 353 3.60 -7.93 -17.97
N GLY A 354 2.78 -6.90 -18.10
CA GLY A 354 3.12 -5.62 -18.75
C GLY A 354 3.73 -4.58 -17.81
N PHE A 355 4.11 -4.96 -16.57
CA PHE A 355 4.56 -4.05 -15.51
C PHE A 355 3.53 -3.00 -15.10
N SER A 356 2.26 -3.15 -15.53
CA SER A 356 1.12 -2.41 -15.02
C SER A 356 0.65 -3.00 -13.69
N VAL A 357 0.12 -2.16 -12.81
CA VAL A 357 -0.56 -2.63 -11.60
C VAL A 357 -1.96 -3.07 -12.01
N GLU A 358 -2.29 -4.31 -11.70
CA GLU A 358 -3.58 -4.93 -11.99
C GLU A 358 -4.18 -5.48 -10.70
N GLN A 359 -5.49 -5.49 -10.61
CA GLN A 359 -6.21 -5.98 -9.45
C GLN A 359 -6.52 -7.47 -9.62
N TYR A 360 -6.06 -8.27 -8.66
CA TYR A 360 -6.28 -9.72 -8.60
C TYR A 360 -7.04 -10.12 -7.36
N GLU A 361 -7.68 -11.28 -7.41
CA GLU A 361 -8.33 -11.88 -6.25
C GLU A 361 -7.32 -12.65 -5.41
N MET A 362 -7.19 -12.29 -4.13
CA MET A 362 -6.41 -13.02 -3.14
C MET A 362 -7.34 -13.91 -2.37
N LEU A 363 -7.10 -15.20 -2.35
CA LEU A 363 -7.89 -16.11 -1.54
C LEU A 363 -7.68 -15.84 -0.05
N GLY A 364 -8.73 -16.00 0.71
CA GLY A 364 -8.71 -15.92 2.15
C GLY A 364 -7.86 -17.04 2.76
N GLU A 365 -7.38 -16.82 3.95
CA GLU A 365 -6.48 -17.74 4.64
C GLU A 365 -6.95 -18.04 6.07
N THR A 366 -6.64 -19.23 6.55
CA THR A 366 -6.83 -19.62 7.95
C THR A 366 -5.52 -20.16 8.50
N ILE A 367 -4.82 -19.35 9.28
CA ILE A 367 -3.50 -19.68 9.82
C ILE A 367 -3.63 -19.97 11.31
N ALA A 368 -3.05 -21.09 11.75
CA ALA A 368 -2.91 -21.46 13.15
C ALA A 368 -1.43 -21.42 13.56
N ASP A 369 -1.17 -20.76 14.70
CA ASP A 369 0.15 -20.67 15.31
C ASP A 369 0.06 -21.17 16.76
N ALA A 370 1.08 -21.88 17.24
CA ALA A 370 1.17 -22.31 18.64
C ALA A 370 2.55 -22.04 19.21
N GLN A 371 2.58 -21.80 20.52
CA GLN A 371 3.81 -21.67 21.27
C GLN A 371 3.67 -22.33 22.64
N ILE A 372 4.72 -22.99 23.07
CA ILE A 372 4.89 -23.47 24.44
C ILE A 372 6.22 -22.92 24.94
N SER A 373 6.24 -22.34 26.13
CA SER A 373 7.46 -21.84 26.75
C SER A 373 7.51 -22.15 28.24
N TYR A 374 8.73 -22.17 28.77
CA TYR A 374 8.97 -22.25 30.21
C TYR A 374 10.03 -21.23 30.61
N ASP A 375 9.66 -20.37 31.54
CA ASP A 375 10.54 -19.42 32.19
C ASP A 375 11.03 -20.02 33.51
N PHE A 376 12.34 -20.20 33.66
CA PHE A 376 12.94 -20.76 34.84
C PHE A 376 13.15 -19.74 35.97
N SER A 377 12.84 -18.45 35.74
CA SER A 377 12.85 -17.44 36.79
C SER A 377 11.83 -17.81 37.86
N GLY A 378 12.31 -17.95 39.09
CA GLY A 378 11.47 -18.42 40.20
C GLY A 378 11.30 -19.93 40.30
N SER A 379 12.01 -20.75 39.50
CA SER A 379 12.03 -22.21 39.62
C SER A 379 12.78 -22.72 40.87
N GLY A 380 13.56 -21.84 41.55
CA GLY A 380 14.41 -22.18 42.67
C GLY A 380 15.73 -22.84 42.25
N ILE A 381 16.00 -22.91 40.94
CA ILE A 381 17.26 -23.46 40.40
C ILE A 381 18.15 -22.28 40.01
N GLU A 382 19.03 -21.86 40.91
CA GLU A 382 19.84 -20.63 40.80
C GLU A 382 20.59 -20.48 39.46
N TYR A 383 21.11 -21.57 38.88
CA TYR A 383 21.87 -21.53 37.62
C TYR A 383 20.97 -21.50 36.36
N LEU A 384 19.67 -21.63 36.50
CA LEU A 384 18.68 -21.49 35.42
C LEU A 384 17.85 -20.20 35.55
N GLU A 385 18.05 -19.42 36.60
CA GLU A 385 17.38 -18.17 36.83
C GLU A 385 17.65 -17.21 35.66
N GLY A 386 16.61 -16.68 35.03
CA GLY A 386 16.71 -15.87 33.80
C GLY A 386 16.72 -16.66 32.50
N LEU A 387 16.73 -18.01 32.53
CA LEU A 387 16.60 -18.83 31.33
C LEU A 387 15.13 -19.00 30.96
N ARG A 388 14.78 -18.71 29.72
CA ARG A 388 13.49 -19.06 29.09
C ARG A 388 13.74 -19.94 27.87
N VAL A 389 13.00 -21.03 27.77
CA VAL A 389 13.04 -21.96 26.62
C VAL A 389 11.65 -21.94 25.95
N TYR A 390 11.61 -21.93 24.63
CA TYR A 390 10.34 -21.98 23.91
C TYR A 390 10.41 -22.86 22.66
N LEU A 391 9.28 -23.45 22.33
CA LEU A 391 8.98 -24.13 21.06
C LEU A 391 7.82 -23.41 20.41
N GLN A 392 7.99 -22.95 19.18
CA GLN A 392 6.99 -22.28 18.40
C GLN A 392 6.73 -23.04 17.10
N GLY A 393 5.44 -23.21 16.75
CA GLY A 393 4.98 -23.65 15.45
C GLY A 393 4.23 -22.50 14.78
N VAL A 394 4.55 -22.21 13.54
CA VAL A 394 3.93 -21.16 12.73
C VAL A 394 3.35 -21.78 11.48
N ASN A 395 2.16 -21.34 11.08
CA ASN A 395 1.39 -21.87 9.96
C ASN A 395 1.14 -23.37 10.10
N LEU A 396 0.62 -23.80 11.26
CA LEU A 396 0.32 -25.23 11.55
C LEU A 396 -0.82 -25.78 10.71
N THR A 397 -1.53 -24.94 9.97
CA THR A 397 -2.56 -25.30 8.99
C THR A 397 -1.99 -25.58 7.61
N ASP A 398 -0.69 -25.33 7.41
CA ASP A 398 -0.01 -25.41 6.12
C ASP A 398 -0.74 -24.61 5.01
N GLU A 399 -1.22 -23.42 5.39
CA GLU A 399 -2.03 -22.56 4.51
C GLU A 399 -1.17 -21.93 3.44
N PRO A 400 -1.44 -22.13 2.13
CA PRO A 400 -0.71 -21.50 1.06
C PRO A 400 -1.24 -20.08 0.78
N PHE A 401 -0.40 -19.23 0.23
CA PHE A 401 -0.84 -17.99 -0.40
C PHE A 401 -1.26 -18.28 -1.85
N THR A 402 -2.48 -17.87 -2.21
CA THR A 402 -3.02 -18.09 -3.56
C THR A 402 -3.63 -16.81 -4.11
N SER A 403 -3.26 -16.44 -5.34
CA SER A 403 -3.93 -15.40 -6.10
C SER A 403 -4.57 -15.94 -7.38
N LEU A 404 -5.70 -15.31 -7.78
CA LEU A 404 -6.46 -15.71 -8.97
C LEU A 404 -6.55 -14.56 -9.96
N ASN A 405 -6.52 -14.92 -11.25
CA ASN A 405 -6.87 -14.03 -12.36
C ASN A 405 -8.07 -14.65 -13.10
N GLY A 406 -9.23 -14.01 -13.02
CA GLY A 406 -10.45 -14.50 -13.65
C GLY A 406 -10.85 -15.92 -13.22
N GLY A 407 -10.60 -16.28 -11.95
CA GLY A 407 -10.88 -17.61 -11.40
C GLY A 407 -9.82 -18.68 -11.68
N VAL A 408 -8.73 -18.33 -12.38
CA VAL A 408 -7.58 -19.21 -12.64
C VAL A 408 -6.44 -18.86 -11.69
N VAL A 409 -5.80 -19.87 -11.10
CA VAL A 409 -4.63 -19.66 -10.23
C VAL A 409 -3.53 -18.93 -11.00
N ARG A 410 -3.14 -17.77 -10.48
CA ARG A 410 -2.03 -16.96 -10.99
C ARG A 410 -0.75 -17.24 -10.21
N ASP A 411 -0.82 -17.10 -8.89
CA ASP A 411 0.29 -17.39 -8.00
C ASP A 411 -0.17 -18.40 -6.95
N TYR A 412 0.69 -19.35 -6.68
CA TYR A 412 0.53 -20.33 -5.62
C TYR A 412 1.87 -20.46 -4.88
N GLN A 413 1.88 -20.17 -3.59
CA GLN A 413 3.10 -20.19 -2.79
C GLN A 413 2.85 -20.97 -1.52
N GLU A 414 3.56 -22.08 -1.35
CA GLU A 414 3.58 -22.87 -0.13
C GLU A 414 4.72 -22.38 0.76
N TYR A 415 4.39 -21.88 1.94
CA TYR A 415 5.36 -21.48 2.95
C TYR A 415 5.69 -22.64 3.92
N GLY A 416 4.79 -23.63 3.97
CA GLY A 416 4.91 -24.78 4.85
C GLY A 416 4.72 -24.46 6.33
N GLU A 417 4.69 -25.50 7.13
CA GLU A 417 4.77 -25.40 8.58
C GLU A 417 6.21 -25.03 9.00
N ASN A 418 6.34 -24.13 9.97
CA ASN A 418 7.65 -23.72 10.47
C ASN A 418 7.75 -23.94 11.99
N TYR A 419 8.73 -24.72 12.41
CA TYR A 419 8.98 -25.01 13.81
C TYR A 419 10.29 -24.37 14.27
N ARG A 420 10.25 -23.69 15.43
CA ARG A 420 11.40 -23.00 16.01
C ARG A 420 11.57 -23.39 17.46
N LEU A 421 12.75 -23.87 17.81
CA LEU A 421 13.18 -24.04 19.19
C LEU A 421 14.18 -22.92 19.52
N GLY A 422 13.95 -22.20 20.62
CA GLY A 422 14.81 -21.13 21.03
C GLY A 422 14.95 -21.04 22.54
N PHE A 423 15.94 -20.26 22.97
CA PHE A 423 16.15 -19.93 24.36
C PHE A 423 16.65 -18.49 24.47
N SER A 424 16.29 -17.81 25.56
CA SER A 424 16.83 -16.52 25.98
C SER A 424 17.35 -16.64 27.40
N TYR A 425 18.32 -15.82 27.73
CA TYR A 425 18.89 -15.76 29.08
C TYR A 425 19.09 -14.29 29.47
N ASP A 426 18.46 -13.89 30.56
CA ASP A 426 18.59 -12.56 31.14
C ASP A 426 19.62 -12.62 32.26
N PHE A 427 20.69 -11.79 32.18
CA PHE A 427 21.83 -11.77 33.11
C PHE A 427 21.60 -10.85 34.29
#